data_b1dd5c5110a7bddc65c7df9b3d01cfb2
#
_entry.id   b1dd5c5110a7bddc65c7df9b3d01cfb2
#
_cell.length_a   1.000
_cell.length_b   1.000
_cell.length_c   1.000
_cell.angle_alpha   90.00
_cell.angle_beta   90.00
_cell.angle_gamma   90.00
#
_symmetry.space_group_name_H-M   'P 1'
#
loop_
_entity.id
_entity.type
_entity.pdbx_description
1 polymer ?
#
loop_
_entity_poly.entity_id
_entity_poly.type
_entity_poly.pdbx_seq_one_letter_code
_entity_poly.pdbx_strand_id
1 'polypeptide(L)'
;MLQLNATINPDLVLLPAASDIHQDHQVIHQEGMRAFKNVTFAGYELPWNNYSFHTNFFIRLSETELNKKVESLKSYQSQSHRNYMQEDFTRSLAKVRGVQANAAYAEVFEIYKWIV
;
A
#
# COMPACT_ATOMS: atom_id res chain seq x y z
N MET A 1 -4.96 14.82 10.89
CA MET A 1 -4.72 13.43 11.27
C MET A 1 -4.88 13.13 12.76
N LEU A 2 -4.49 14.04 13.65
CA LEU A 2 -4.69 13.84 15.09
C LEU A 2 -6.17 13.69 15.47
N GLN A 3 -7.05 14.54 14.90
CA GLN A 3 -8.47 14.41 15.12
C GLN A 3 -9.03 13.10 14.61
N LEU A 4 -8.53 12.65 13.45
CA LEU A 4 -8.94 11.38 12.87
C LEU A 4 -8.55 10.21 13.78
N ASN A 5 -7.33 10.23 14.32
CA ASN A 5 -6.89 9.21 15.26
C ASN A 5 -7.79 9.17 16.50
N ALA A 6 -8.11 10.32 17.08
CA ALA A 6 -8.97 10.40 18.26
C ALA A 6 -10.39 9.91 17.99
N THR A 7 -10.91 10.13 16.78
CA THR A 7 -12.28 9.75 16.39
C THR A 7 -12.38 8.27 16.02
N ILE A 8 -11.44 7.77 15.21
CA ILE A 8 -11.50 6.40 14.66
C ILE A 8 -10.84 5.39 15.60
N ASN A 9 -9.74 5.80 16.24
CA ASN A 9 -8.93 4.92 17.11
C ASN A 9 -8.55 3.62 16.37
N PRO A 10 -7.79 3.72 15.27
CA PRO A 10 -7.49 2.56 14.42
C PRO A 10 -6.49 1.61 15.05
N ASP A 11 -6.55 0.34 14.69
CA ASP A 11 -5.58 -0.68 15.07
C ASP A 11 -4.43 -0.80 14.09
N LEU A 12 -4.68 -0.45 12.83
CA LEU A 12 -3.72 -0.51 11.75
C LEU A 12 -3.86 0.74 10.87
N VAL A 13 -2.73 1.33 10.52
CA VAL A 13 -2.68 2.48 9.61
C VAL A 13 -1.79 2.13 8.42
N LEU A 14 -2.32 2.32 7.22
CA LEU A 14 -1.59 2.15 5.96
C LEU A 14 -1.44 3.52 5.31
N LEU A 15 -0.21 3.91 5.03
CA LEU A 15 0.13 5.18 4.40
C LEU A 15 1.19 4.96 3.33
N PRO A 16 1.51 5.98 2.51
CA PRO A 16 2.63 5.85 1.58
C PRO A 16 3.93 5.48 2.32
N ALA A 17 4.76 4.67 1.71
CA ALA A 17 6.05 4.28 2.28
C ALA A 17 6.99 5.49 2.42
N ALA A 18 7.94 5.40 3.34
CA ALA A 18 8.93 6.45 3.56
C ALA A 18 9.79 6.70 2.30
N SER A 19 10.00 5.68 1.48
CA SER A 19 10.78 5.75 0.25
C SER A 19 10.04 6.33 -0.95
N ASP A 20 8.75 6.67 -0.79
CA ASP A 20 7.96 7.26 -1.86
C ASP A 20 8.52 8.67 -2.18
N ILE A 21 8.87 8.90 -3.44
CA ILE A 21 9.49 10.16 -3.87
C ILE A 21 8.49 11.28 -4.13
N HIS A 22 7.19 10.99 -4.14
CA HIS A 22 6.16 12.00 -4.35
C HIS A 22 6.08 12.92 -3.13
N GLN A 23 6.21 14.23 -3.36
CA GLN A 23 6.24 15.22 -2.28
C GLN A 23 5.05 15.11 -1.33
N ASP A 24 3.84 15.01 -1.88
CA ASP A 24 2.62 14.92 -1.08
C ASP A 24 2.60 13.63 -0.25
N HIS A 25 3.11 12.53 -0.80
CA HIS A 25 3.18 11.27 -0.09
C HIS A 25 4.18 11.31 1.06
N GLN A 26 5.29 12.01 0.88
CA GLN A 26 6.27 12.20 1.96
C GLN A 26 5.66 12.96 3.14
N VAL A 27 4.88 14.00 2.86
CA VAL A 27 4.17 14.76 3.90
C VAL A 27 3.17 13.87 4.63
N ILE A 28 2.37 13.12 3.88
CA ILE A 28 1.38 12.19 4.45
C ILE A 28 2.07 11.15 5.34
N HIS A 29 3.18 10.59 4.89
CA HIS A 29 3.94 9.62 5.67
C HIS A 29 4.41 10.21 7.01
N GLN A 30 5.07 11.36 6.95
CA GLN A 30 5.63 12.01 8.14
C GLN A 30 4.55 12.40 9.15
N GLU A 31 3.48 13.01 8.68
CA GLU A 31 2.37 13.43 9.55
C GLU A 31 1.62 12.23 10.10
N GLY A 32 1.48 11.18 9.30
CA GLY A 32 0.87 9.93 9.74
C GLY A 32 1.65 9.26 10.85
N MET A 33 2.97 9.17 10.72
CA MET A 33 3.82 8.61 11.77
C MET A 33 3.68 9.37 13.08
N ARG A 34 3.55 10.70 13.02
CA ARG A 34 3.33 11.52 14.20
C ARG A 34 1.97 11.26 14.85
N ALA A 35 0.93 11.30 14.02
CA ALA A 35 -0.44 11.21 14.49
C ALA A 35 -0.79 9.82 15.02
N PHE A 36 -0.19 8.77 14.45
CA PHE A 36 -0.50 7.38 14.75
C PHE A 36 0.68 6.63 15.39
N LYS A 37 1.51 7.35 16.16
CA LYS A 37 2.74 6.79 16.75
C LYS A 37 2.52 5.59 17.66
N ASN A 38 1.32 5.41 18.18
CA ASN A 38 0.98 4.32 19.09
C ASN A 38 0.13 3.23 18.44
N VAL A 39 0.17 3.14 17.10
CA VAL A 39 -0.64 2.22 16.31
C VAL A 39 0.29 1.41 15.41
N THR A 40 -0.12 0.19 15.05
CA THR A 40 0.58 -0.58 14.01
C THR A 40 0.57 0.23 12.72
N PHE A 41 1.73 0.36 12.09
CA PHE A 41 1.92 1.29 10.98
C PHE A 41 2.72 0.63 9.86
N ALA A 42 2.22 0.69 8.63
CA ALA A 42 2.89 0.16 7.45
C ALA A 42 2.73 1.08 6.26
N GLY A 43 3.73 1.04 5.37
CA GLY A 43 3.70 1.77 4.11
C GLY A 43 3.32 0.87 2.96
N TYR A 44 2.40 1.33 2.09
CA TYR A 44 2.02 0.58 0.90
C TYR A 44 2.97 0.85 -0.26
N GLU A 45 3.02 -0.11 -1.17
CA GLU A 45 3.90 -0.08 -2.32
C GLU A 45 3.30 0.71 -3.48
N LEU A 46 4.09 1.65 -4.03
CA LEU A 46 3.81 2.32 -5.30
C LEU A 46 5.10 2.24 -6.14
N PRO A 47 5.29 1.17 -6.94
CA PRO A 47 6.58 0.89 -7.59
C PRO A 47 7.15 2.04 -8.42
N TRP A 48 6.27 2.84 -9.02
CA TRP A 48 6.70 4.00 -9.82
C TRP A 48 7.27 5.13 -8.97
N ASN A 49 7.05 5.11 -7.66
CA ASN A 49 7.57 6.10 -6.72
C ASN A 49 8.56 5.51 -5.71
N ASN A 50 8.64 4.18 -5.60
CA ASN A 50 9.50 3.52 -4.64
C ASN A 50 10.76 2.99 -5.34
N TYR A 51 11.82 3.78 -5.39
CA TYR A 51 13.12 3.32 -5.91
C TYR A 51 13.83 2.40 -4.92
N SER A 52 13.49 2.51 -3.65
CA SER A 52 13.98 1.67 -2.56
C SER A 52 12.78 1.30 -1.69
N PHE A 53 12.57 0.00 -1.41
CA PHE A 53 11.40 -0.45 -0.66
C PHE A 53 11.70 -1.80 -0.02
N HIS A 54 11.47 -1.91 1.29
CA HIS A 54 11.65 -3.17 2.00
C HIS A 54 10.36 -3.99 1.99
N THR A 55 10.41 -5.15 1.34
CA THR A 55 9.27 -6.06 1.22
C THR A 55 9.24 -7.00 2.43
N ASN A 56 8.68 -6.56 3.54
CA ASN A 56 8.75 -7.30 4.80
C ASN A 56 7.39 -7.66 5.41
N PHE A 57 6.29 -7.31 4.73
CA PHE A 57 4.95 -7.66 5.19
C PHE A 57 4.08 -7.98 3.99
N PHE A 58 3.65 -9.25 3.87
CA PHE A 58 2.91 -9.74 2.71
C PHE A 58 1.49 -10.10 3.11
N ILE A 59 0.53 -9.70 2.30
CA ILE A 59 -0.86 -10.13 2.41
C ILE A 59 -1.17 -10.97 1.18
N ARG A 60 -1.41 -12.27 1.35
CA ARG A 60 -1.80 -13.17 0.26
C ARG A 60 -3.19 -12.81 -0.22
N LEU A 61 -3.37 -12.82 -1.53
CA LEU A 61 -4.65 -12.50 -2.16
C LEU A 61 -5.17 -13.70 -2.93
N SER A 62 -6.48 -13.91 -2.84
CA SER A 62 -7.18 -14.81 -3.75
C SER A 62 -7.37 -14.13 -5.09
N GLU A 63 -7.72 -14.91 -6.11
CA GLU A 63 -8.05 -14.36 -7.42
C GLU A 63 -9.27 -13.45 -7.34
N THR A 64 -10.26 -13.78 -6.52
CA THR A 64 -11.44 -12.94 -6.30
C THR A 64 -11.06 -11.57 -5.74
N GLU A 65 -10.16 -11.54 -4.75
CA GLU A 65 -9.70 -10.29 -4.15
C GLU A 65 -8.90 -9.44 -5.16
N LEU A 66 -8.04 -10.09 -5.96
CA LEU A 66 -7.31 -9.39 -7.02
C LEU A 66 -8.26 -8.81 -8.07
N ASN A 67 -9.28 -9.55 -8.46
CA ASN A 67 -10.30 -9.06 -9.39
C ASN A 67 -11.02 -7.83 -8.84
N LYS A 68 -11.35 -7.81 -7.56
CA LYS A 68 -11.95 -6.65 -6.90
C LYS A 68 -11.04 -5.44 -6.95
N LYS A 69 -9.75 -5.64 -6.73
CA LYS A 69 -8.75 -4.57 -6.82
C LYS A 69 -8.71 -3.99 -8.23
N VAL A 70 -8.64 -4.85 -9.25
CA VAL A 70 -8.61 -4.43 -10.65
C VAL A 70 -9.87 -3.62 -11.00
N GLU A 71 -11.04 -4.11 -10.61
CA GLU A 71 -12.29 -3.39 -10.84
C GLU A 71 -12.33 -2.03 -10.13
N SER A 72 -11.84 -1.97 -8.91
CA SER A 72 -11.76 -0.72 -8.15
C SER A 72 -10.88 0.31 -8.85
N LEU A 73 -9.74 -0.11 -9.39
CA LEU A 73 -8.83 0.78 -10.09
C LEU A 73 -9.42 1.32 -11.40
N LYS A 74 -10.29 0.56 -12.06
CA LYS A 74 -10.96 1.01 -13.27
C LYS A 74 -11.87 2.22 -13.05
N SER A 75 -12.30 2.46 -11.81
CA SER A 75 -13.13 3.63 -11.48
C SER A 75 -12.35 4.94 -11.45
N TYR A 76 -11.01 4.91 -11.45
CA TYR A 76 -10.16 6.09 -11.46
C TYR A 76 -9.88 6.54 -12.90
N GLN A 77 -10.91 7.04 -13.59
CA GLN A 77 -10.84 7.38 -15.00
C GLN A 77 -9.80 8.44 -15.34
N SER A 78 -9.60 9.43 -14.44
CA SER A 78 -8.62 10.50 -14.64
C SER A 78 -7.18 9.98 -14.71
N GLN A 79 -6.91 8.79 -14.18
CA GLN A 79 -5.60 8.16 -14.16
C GLN A 79 -5.47 6.97 -15.09
N SER A 80 -6.52 6.64 -15.85
CA SER A 80 -6.60 5.41 -16.65
C SER A 80 -5.53 5.33 -17.76
N HIS A 81 -4.99 6.48 -18.20
CA HIS A 81 -3.91 6.54 -19.19
C HIS A 81 -2.53 6.20 -18.64
N ARG A 82 -2.38 6.14 -17.33
CA ARG A 82 -1.10 5.84 -16.66
C ARG A 82 -0.81 4.33 -16.76
N ASN A 83 0.45 3.99 -17.02
CA ASN A 83 0.86 2.59 -17.12
C ASN A 83 0.56 1.79 -15.84
N TYR A 84 0.77 2.39 -14.66
CA TYR A 84 0.53 1.74 -13.39
C TYR A 84 -0.96 1.54 -13.06
N MET A 85 -1.87 2.12 -13.86
CA MET A 85 -3.31 1.92 -13.71
C MET A 85 -3.85 0.84 -14.65
N GLN A 86 -2.99 0.27 -15.50
CA GLN A 86 -3.39 -0.81 -16.41
C GLN A 86 -3.56 -2.12 -15.64
N GLU A 87 -4.54 -2.92 -16.08
CA GLU A 87 -4.85 -4.20 -15.44
C GLU A 87 -3.66 -5.16 -15.44
N ASP A 88 -2.93 -5.23 -16.56
CA ASP A 88 -1.78 -6.12 -16.68
C ASP A 88 -0.66 -5.77 -15.69
N PHE A 89 -0.42 -4.48 -15.43
CA PHE A 89 0.54 -4.07 -14.41
C PHE A 89 0.12 -4.55 -13.02
N THR A 90 -1.16 -4.31 -12.66
CA THR A 90 -1.68 -4.70 -11.34
C THR A 90 -1.58 -6.21 -11.13
N ARG A 91 -1.97 -6.99 -12.12
CA ARG A 91 -1.91 -8.45 -12.04
C ARG A 91 -0.47 -8.97 -12.01
N SER A 92 0.40 -8.37 -12.80
CA SER A 92 1.82 -8.77 -12.85
C SER A 92 2.51 -8.49 -11.51
N LEU A 93 2.28 -7.34 -10.90
CA LEU A 93 2.83 -7.00 -9.60
C LEU A 93 2.33 -7.97 -8.52
N ALA A 94 1.04 -8.25 -8.50
CA ALA A 94 0.45 -9.19 -7.56
C ALA A 94 1.06 -10.59 -7.73
N LYS A 95 1.37 -11.00 -8.95
CA LYS A 95 2.02 -12.27 -9.24
C LYS A 95 3.46 -12.31 -8.73
N VAL A 96 4.23 -11.26 -8.97
CA VAL A 96 5.61 -11.14 -8.46
C VAL A 96 5.62 -11.28 -6.93
N ARG A 97 4.75 -10.53 -6.26
CA ARG A 97 4.66 -10.56 -4.80
C ARG A 97 4.14 -11.91 -4.29
N GLY A 98 3.24 -12.53 -5.05
CA GLY A 98 2.75 -13.87 -4.75
C GLY A 98 3.87 -14.90 -4.73
N VAL A 99 4.77 -14.86 -5.71
CA VAL A 99 5.93 -15.77 -5.77
C VAL A 99 6.77 -15.61 -4.50
N GLN A 100 7.01 -14.39 -4.05
CA GLN A 100 7.78 -14.13 -2.83
C GLN A 100 7.09 -14.65 -1.57
N ALA A 101 5.76 -14.71 -1.57
CA ALA A 101 4.96 -15.14 -0.42
C ALA A 101 4.49 -16.59 -0.51
N ASN A 102 4.96 -17.33 -1.50
CA ASN A 102 4.50 -18.70 -1.79
C ASN A 102 2.99 -18.78 -1.92
N ALA A 103 2.44 -17.89 -2.75
CA ALA A 103 1.02 -17.78 -3.03
C ALA A 103 0.80 -17.45 -4.50
N ALA A 104 -0.44 -17.56 -4.98
CA ALA A 104 -0.78 -17.18 -6.34
C ALA A 104 -0.59 -15.67 -6.54
N TYR A 105 -1.06 -14.89 -5.59
CA TYR A 105 -1.00 -13.43 -5.62
C TYR A 105 -0.77 -12.88 -4.22
N ALA A 106 -0.18 -11.70 -4.13
CA ALA A 106 0.00 -10.99 -2.86
C ALA A 106 0.13 -9.49 -3.08
N GLU A 107 -0.10 -8.75 -2.02
CA GLU A 107 0.32 -7.36 -1.88
C GLU A 107 1.44 -7.31 -0.84
N VAL A 108 2.32 -6.33 -0.97
CA VAL A 108 3.43 -6.15 -0.05
C VAL A 108 3.40 -4.78 0.58
N PHE A 109 3.85 -4.72 1.81
CA PHE A 109 3.95 -3.50 2.60
C PHE A 109 5.30 -3.48 3.30
N GLU A 110 5.73 -2.29 3.67
CA GLU A 110 6.88 -2.10 4.54
C GLU A 110 6.36 -1.78 5.93
N ILE A 111 6.54 -2.71 6.86
CA ILE A 111 6.09 -2.52 8.25
C ILE A 111 7.12 -1.68 9.01
N TYR A 112 6.65 -0.62 9.65
CA TYR A 112 7.50 0.27 10.45
C TYR A 112 7.33 0.02 11.95
N LYS A 113 6.12 -0.32 12.36
CA LYS A 113 5.81 -0.56 13.76
C LYS A 113 4.69 -1.59 13.86
N TRP A 114 4.93 -2.60 14.65
CA TRP A 114 3.96 -3.67 14.88
C TRP A 114 3.63 -3.73 16.36
N ILE A 115 2.38 -3.42 16.72
CA ILE A 115 1.88 -3.46 18.09
C ILE A 115 0.83 -4.55 18.17
N VAL A 116 1.06 -5.51 19.05
CA VAL A 116 0.16 -6.65 19.28
C VAL A 116 -0.66 -6.40 20.52
#